data_34bd01e0234cecb20a6bc0c27563a6fe
#
_entry.id   34bd01e0234cecb20a6bc0c27563a6fe
#
_cell.length_a   1.000
_cell.length_b   1.000
_cell.length_c   1.000
_cell.angle_alpha   90.00
_cell.angle_beta   90.00
_cell.angle_gamma   90.00
#
_symmetry.space_group_name_H-M   'P 1'
#
loop_
_entity.id
_entity.type
_entity.pdbx_description
1 polymer ?
#
loop_
_entity_poly.entity_id
_entity_poly.type
_entity_poly.pdbx_seq_one_letter_code
_entity_poly.pdbx_strand_id
1 'polypeptide(L)'
;RGDAKRWGKPTAAVLGALMAQVDLGIGSIGGKDSMSGSFEQLDVPPTLVSFATAVGKVGRVTSPEFKGAGHRVALVAPRCYDAEGIAPAAEDALAAMDAVQELIGNGSALAVCTPGYGCMAESLFKMCVGNGLGVKLDDVDADALFAPAYGSFLVELADDAQLPAATDNLDVVVLGTTTEDYRFVAAGEELDMAALQEAWEGAIESVYPYRQEGEAVKQVTVDNRLPLTYNGIIARPRVIIPVF
;
A
#
# COMPACT_ATOMS: atom_id res chain seq x y z
N ARG A 1 19.67 28.71 2.81
CA ARG A 1 18.88 29.86 2.31
C ARG A 1 19.77 30.69 1.39
N GLY A 2 19.26 31.22 0.27
CA GLY A 2 20.03 32.06 -0.68
C GLY A 2 20.51 31.32 -1.95
N ASP A 3 20.34 30.02 -2.04
CA ASP A 3 20.65 29.26 -3.25
C ASP A 3 19.35 28.93 -4.02
N ALA A 4 19.09 29.70 -5.10
CA ALA A 4 17.90 29.55 -5.93
C ALA A 4 17.80 28.15 -6.58
N LYS A 5 18.93 27.52 -6.91
CA LYS A 5 18.97 26.20 -7.51
C LYS A 5 18.48 25.13 -6.52
N ARG A 6 18.80 25.27 -5.23
CA ARG A 6 18.33 24.35 -4.17
C ARG A 6 16.83 24.50 -3.92
N TRP A 7 16.26 25.70 -4.11
CA TRP A 7 14.81 25.92 -4.02
C TRP A 7 14.01 25.28 -5.16
N GLY A 8 14.65 25.00 -6.28
CA GLY A 8 14.03 24.29 -7.40
C GLY A 8 13.51 22.90 -7.02
N LYS A 9 14.20 22.18 -6.12
CA LYS A 9 13.81 20.84 -5.70
C LYS A 9 12.45 20.79 -4.94
N PRO A 10 12.26 21.57 -3.86
CA PRO A 10 10.96 21.61 -3.19
C PRO A 10 9.87 22.22 -4.08
N THR A 11 10.20 23.15 -4.94
CA THR A 11 9.23 23.69 -5.91
C THR A 11 8.76 22.63 -6.91
N ALA A 12 9.68 21.82 -7.44
CA ALA A 12 9.33 20.69 -8.30
C ALA A 12 8.44 19.66 -7.60
N ALA A 13 8.74 19.34 -6.33
CA ALA A 13 7.92 18.42 -5.53
C ALA A 13 6.50 18.95 -5.34
N VAL A 14 6.34 20.23 -4.98
CA VAL A 14 5.02 20.87 -4.84
C VAL A 14 4.26 20.92 -6.17
N LEU A 15 4.96 21.25 -7.27
CA LEU A 15 4.35 21.29 -8.59
C LEU A 15 3.85 19.90 -9.03
N GLY A 16 4.65 18.85 -8.83
CA GLY A 16 4.23 17.48 -9.12
C GLY A 16 3.00 17.06 -8.30
N ALA A 17 2.98 17.40 -7.02
CA ALA A 17 1.80 17.13 -6.17
C ALA A 17 0.56 17.91 -6.63
N LEU A 18 0.72 19.15 -7.08
CA LEU A 18 -0.39 19.94 -7.63
C LEU A 18 -0.93 19.32 -8.93
N MET A 19 -0.04 18.94 -9.84
CA MET A 19 -0.43 18.33 -11.11
C MET A 19 -1.19 17.03 -10.87
N ALA A 20 -0.69 16.15 -10.00
CA ALA A 20 -1.38 14.90 -9.65
C ALA A 20 -2.78 15.15 -9.07
N GLN A 21 -2.96 16.14 -8.20
CA GLN A 21 -4.27 16.49 -7.65
C GLN A 21 -5.25 17.00 -8.72
N VAL A 22 -4.76 17.81 -9.65
CA VAL A 22 -5.57 18.35 -10.77
C VAL A 22 -5.97 17.22 -11.71
N ASP A 23 -5.02 16.39 -12.11
CA ASP A 23 -5.21 15.33 -13.10
C ASP A 23 -6.09 14.17 -12.57
N LEU A 24 -5.92 13.82 -11.29
CA LEU A 24 -6.74 12.79 -10.63
C LEU A 24 -8.07 13.33 -10.07
N GLY A 25 -8.28 14.65 -10.07
CA GLY A 25 -9.48 15.26 -9.50
C GLY A 25 -9.61 15.11 -7.97
N ILE A 26 -8.50 14.93 -7.25
CA ILE A 26 -8.46 14.70 -5.81
C ILE A 26 -7.84 15.90 -5.11
N GLY A 27 -8.63 16.67 -4.37
CA GLY A 27 -8.15 17.78 -3.56
C GLY A 27 -7.50 17.33 -2.25
N SER A 28 -6.32 17.87 -1.95
CA SER A 28 -5.70 17.71 -0.64
C SER A 28 -6.39 18.60 0.39
N ILE A 29 -6.75 18.04 1.55
CA ILE A 29 -7.31 18.80 2.67
C ILE A 29 -6.24 19.38 3.58
N GLY A 30 -5.02 18.91 3.44
CA GLY A 30 -3.85 19.31 4.20
C GLY A 30 -2.65 18.49 3.79
N GLY A 31 -1.55 18.75 4.43
CA GLY A 31 -0.31 18.05 4.17
C GLY A 31 0.76 18.45 5.18
N LYS A 32 1.93 17.86 4.99
CA LYS A 32 3.12 18.17 5.76
C LYS A 32 4.31 18.07 4.81
N ASP A 33 5.18 19.04 4.85
CA ASP A 33 6.49 18.92 4.23
C ASP A 33 7.56 18.65 5.29
N SER A 34 8.56 17.87 4.94
CA SER A 34 9.80 17.84 5.67
C SER A 34 10.69 18.95 5.11
N MET A 35 11.10 19.88 5.97
CA MET A 35 12.03 20.91 5.55
C MET A 35 13.26 20.27 4.93
N SER A 36 13.51 20.63 3.67
CA SER A 36 14.80 20.39 3.07
C SER A 36 15.83 21.30 3.75
N GLY A 37 16.72 20.72 4.50
CA GLY A 37 17.78 21.42 5.20
C GLY A 37 19.06 20.61 5.12
N SER A 38 20.17 21.26 5.45
CA SER A 38 21.45 20.57 5.59
C SER A 38 21.84 20.58 7.06
N PHE A 39 22.28 19.46 7.55
CA PHE A 39 22.91 19.32 8.85
C PHE A 39 24.29 18.69 8.63
N GLU A 40 25.34 19.46 8.87
CA GLU A 40 26.71 19.09 8.53
C GLU A 40 26.85 18.66 7.08
N GLN A 41 27.17 17.41 6.80
CA GLN A 41 27.27 16.81 5.46
C GLN A 41 25.99 16.15 4.95
N LEU A 42 24.92 16.15 5.76
CA LEU A 42 23.64 15.54 5.40
C LEU A 42 22.69 16.58 4.79
N ASP A 43 22.21 16.29 3.61
CA ASP A 43 21.11 17.03 2.97
C ASP A 43 19.81 16.25 3.11
N VAL A 44 18.80 16.83 3.74
CA VAL A 44 17.47 16.24 3.83
C VAL A 44 16.74 16.46 2.50
N PRO A 45 16.29 15.39 1.80
CA PRO A 45 15.53 15.55 0.57
C PRO A 45 14.14 16.17 0.84
N PRO A 46 13.60 16.94 -0.11
CA PRO A 46 12.22 17.43 0.02
C PRO A 46 11.26 16.23 0.06
N THR A 47 10.44 16.18 1.10
CA THR A 47 9.43 15.13 1.28
C THR A 47 8.08 15.79 1.53
N LEU A 48 7.10 15.47 0.69
CA LEU A 48 5.72 15.93 0.83
C LEU A 48 4.84 14.80 1.34
N VAL A 49 3.95 15.12 2.25
CA VAL A 49 2.85 14.24 2.66
C VAL A 49 1.55 14.96 2.36
N SER A 50 0.70 14.34 1.56
CA SER A 50 -0.60 14.89 1.16
C SER A 50 -1.71 14.07 1.81
N PHE A 51 -2.70 14.75 2.39
CA PHE A 51 -3.86 14.13 2.99
C PHE A 51 -5.09 14.42 2.15
N ALA A 52 -5.75 13.37 1.68
CA ALA A 52 -7.05 13.44 1.04
C ALA A 52 -8.07 12.65 1.85
N THR A 53 -9.32 13.05 1.79
CA THR A 53 -10.41 12.37 2.48
C THR A 53 -11.47 11.89 1.51
N ALA A 54 -11.96 10.69 1.76
CA ALA A 54 -13.10 10.14 1.05
C ALA A 54 -14.05 9.48 2.06
N VAL A 55 -15.32 9.35 1.67
CA VAL A 55 -16.33 8.65 2.47
C VAL A 55 -16.58 7.28 1.87
N GLY A 56 -16.47 6.24 2.69
CA GLY A 56 -16.67 4.86 2.28
C GLY A 56 -17.59 4.09 3.24
N LYS A 57 -17.96 2.87 2.85
CA LYS A 57 -18.68 1.92 3.71
C LYS A 57 -17.68 0.99 4.37
N VAL A 58 -17.72 0.86 5.69
CA VAL A 58 -16.81 -0.01 6.48
C VAL A 58 -16.79 -1.45 5.97
N GLY A 59 -17.92 -1.99 5.55
CA GLY A 59 -18.02 -3.34 4.99
C GLY A 59 -17.39 -3.52 3.60
N ARG A 60 -16.79 -2.47 3.03
CA ARG A 60 -16.08 -2.50 1.75
C ARG A 60 -14.61 -2.09 1.92
N VAL A 61 -14.04 -2.34 3.07
CA VAL A 61 -12.63 -2.11 3.36
C VAL A 61 -11.93 -3.45 3.40
N THR A 62 -10.84 -3.58 2.65
CA THR A 62 -9.94 -4.74 2.69
C THR A 62 -8.62 -4.34 3.30
N SER A 63 -7.98 -5.27 3.99
CA SER A 63 -6.61 -5.11 4.47
C SER A 63 -5.62 -5.80 3.51
N PRO A 64 -4.32 -5.43 3.54
CA PRO A 64 -3.38 -5.86 2.51
C PRO A 64 -2.87 -7.31 2.67
N GLU A 65 -2.94 -7.92 3.85
CA GLU A 65 -2.42 -9.28 4.06
C GLU A 65 -3.24 -10.36 3.33
N PHE A 66 -2.61 -11.39 2.79
CA PHE A 66 -3.28 -12.53 2.19
C PHE A 66 -4.22 -13.24 3.17
N LYS A 67 -5.40 -13.66 2.70
CA LYS A 67 -6.46 -14.23 3.53
C LYS A 67 -6.47 -15.74 3.57
N GLY A 68 -5.97 -16.41 2.55
CA GLY A 68 -5.97 -17.86 2.46
C GLY A 68 -5.03 -18.39 1.39
N ALA A 69 -4.77 -19.69 1.41
CA ALA A 69 -3.97 -20.35 0.40
C ALA A 69 -4.84 -20.82 -0.79
N GLY A 70 -4.24 -20.91 -1.95
CA GLY A 70 -4.89 -21.34 -3.19
C GLY A 70 -5.57 -20.20 -3.95
N HIS A 71 -5.60 -19.00 -3.44
CA HIS A 71 -6.20 -17.86 -4.10
C HIS A 71 -5.27 -17.29 -5.19
N ARG A 72 -5.84 -16.86 -6.29
CA ARG A 72 -5.10 -16.16 -7.36
C ARG A 72 -4.65 -14.79 -6.88
N VAL A 73 -3.44 -14.40 -7.26
CA VAL A 73 -2.88 -13.08 -7.07
C VAL A 73 -2.75 -12.41 -8.43
N ALA A 74 -3.34 -11.23 -8.58
CA ALA A 74 -3.30 -10.47 -9.82
C ALA A 74 -2.67 -9.09 -9.62
N LEU A 75 -2.06 -8.58 -10.69
CA LEU A 75 -1.66 -7.19 -10.84
C LEU A 75 -2.72 -6.48 -11.68
N VAL A 76 -3.21 -5.36 -11.18
CA VAL A 76 -4.07 -4.41 -11.89
C VAL A 76 -3.27 -3.10 -11.98
N ALA A 77 -2.89 -2.69 -13.18
CA ALA A 77 -1.90 -1.65 -13.37
C ALA A 77 -2.31 -0.63 -14.44
N PRO A 78 -1.91 0.64 -14.28
CA PRO A 78 -1.88 1.60 -15.38
C PRO A 78 -1.03 1.05 -16.53
N ARG A 79 -1.43 1.30 -17.76
CA ARG A 79 -0.71 0.81 -18.93
C ARG A 79 0.42 1.73 -19.37
N CYS A 80 0.21 3.04 -19.25
CA CYS A 80 1.15 4.06 -19.68
C CYS A 80 1.77 4.79 -18.51
N TYR A 81 3.08 5.01 -18.61
CA TYR A 81 3.88 5.78 -17.66
C TYR A 81 4.67 6.85 -18.41
N ASP A 82 5.24 7.78 -17.66
CA ASP A 82 6.21 8.75 -18.18
C ASP A 82 7.47 8.08 -18.76
N ALA A 83 8.37 8.87 -19.29
CA ALA A 83 9.60 8.37 -19.91
C ALA A 83 10.54 7.66 -18.92
N GLU A 84 10.44 7.97 -17.63
CA GLU A 84 11.18 7.36 -16.55
C GLU A 84 10.51 6.08 -16.00
N GLY A 85 9.27 5.77 -16.43
CA GLY A 85 8.49 4.63 -15.94
C GLY A 85 8.01 4.77 -14.50
N ILE A 86 7.92 6.00 -13.98
CA ILE A 86 7.62 6.27 -12.56
C ILE A 86 6.20 6.81 -12.39
N ALA A 87 5.83 7.86 -13.13
CA ALA A 87 4.51 8.47 -12.99
C ALA A 87 3.53 7.87 -14.01
N PRO A 88 2.42 7.23 -13.55
CA PRO A 88 1.41 6.73 -14.47
C PRO A 88 0.65 7.89 -15.14
N ALA A 89 0.19 7.68 -16.36
CA ALA A 89 -0.79 8.56 -16.96
C ALA A 89 -2.05 8.63 -16.09
N ALA A 90 -2.61 9.82 -15.91
CA ALA A 90 -3.71 10.02 -14.96
C ALA A 90 -4.97 9.20 -15.32
N GLU A 91 -5.30 9.12 -16.61
CA GLU A 91 -6.44 8.33 -17.09
C GLU A 91 -6.25 6.83 -16.81
N ASP A 92 -5.02 6.33 -16.95
CA ASP A 92 -4.68 4.93 -16.71
C ASP A 92 -4.68 4.63 -15.21
N ALA A 93 -4.17 5.55 -14.38
CA ALA A 93 -4.24 5.43 -12.93
C ALA A 93 -5.70 5.40 -12.43
N LEU A 94 -6.56 6.26 -12.97
CA LEU A 94 -7.98 6.27 -12.65
C LEU A 94 -8.66 4.96 -13.09
N ALA A 95 -8.34 4.43 -14.27
CA ALA A 95 -8.86 3.14 -14.73
C ALA A 95 -8.47 2.00 -13.80
N ALA A 96 -7.23 1.96 -13.30
CA ALA A 96 -6.78 0.97 -12.34
C ALA A 96 -7.50 1.11 -10.98
N MET A 97 -7.68 2.34 -10.49
CA MET A 97 -8.42 2.62 -9.25
C MET A 97 -9.87 2.18 -9.36
N ASP A 98 -10.56 2.51 -10.45
CA ASP A 98 -11.96 2.14 -10.69
C ASP A 98 -12.13 0.61 -10.76
N ALA A 99 -11.26 -0.08 -11.47
CA ALA A 99 -11.26 -1.54 -11.58
C ALA A 99 -11.11 -2.21 -10.20
N VAL A 100 -10.17 -1.76 -9.39
CA VAL A 100 -9.95 -2.30 -8.04
C VAL A 100 -11.09 -1.93 -7.10
N GLN A 101 -11.64 -0.72 -7.20
CA GLN A 101 -12.81 -0.32 -6.43
C GLN A 101 -14.03 -1.20 -6.73
N GLU A 102 -14.21 -1.62 -7.98
CA GLU A 102 -15.26 -2.56 -8.37
C GLU A 102 -15.02 -3.96 -7.77
N LEU A 103 -13.78 -4.48 -7.84
CA LEU A 103 -13.41 -5.77 -7.25
C LEU A 103 -13.63 -5.80 -5.73
N ILE A 104 -13.31 -4.71 -5.03
CA ILE A 104 -13.60 -4.57 -3.60
C ILE A 104 -15.11 -4.48 -3.37
N GLY A 105 -15.80 -3.69 -4.18
CA GLY A 105 -17.22 -3.39 -4.04
C GLY A 105 -18.12 -4.61 -4.20
N ASN A 106 -17.76 -5.55 -5.06
CA ASN A 106 -18.49 -6.79 -5.33
C ASN A 106 -17.97 -8.00 -4.54
N GLY A 107 -16.92 -7.83 -3.72
CA GLY A 107 -16.34 -8.89 -2.89
C GLY A 107 -15.37 -9.83 -3.62
N SER A 108 -14.99 -9.52 -4.86
CA SER A 108 -14.01 -10.29 -5.63
C SER A 108 -12.58 -10.11 -5.13
N ALA A 109 -12.24 -8.95 -4.55
CA ALA A 109 -10.96 -8.69 -3.92
C ALA A 109 -11.02 -9.04 -2.43
N LEU A 110 -10.18 -9.99 -2.00
CA LEU A 110 -10.01 -10.39 -0.60
C LEU A 110 -8.97 -9.54 0.12
N ALA A 111 -7.88 -9.23 -0.56
CA ALA A 111 -6.83 -8.33 -0.10
C ALA A 111 -6.35 -7.46 -1.24
N VAL A 112 -5.93 -6.24 -0.93
CA VAL A 112 -5.37 -5.29 -1.91
C VAL A 112 -4.18 -4.57 -1.29
N CYS A 113 -3.07 -4.50 -2.03
CA CYS A 113 -1.87 -3.76 -1.66
C CYS A 113 -1.37 -2.94 -2.84
N THR A 114 -0.79 -1.78 -2.59
CA THR A 114 -0.17 -0.94 -3.63
C THR A 114 1.35 -1.07 -3.56
N PRO A 115 2.03 -1.39 -4.67
CA PRO A 115 3.48 -1.34 -4.73
C PRO A 115 3.99 0.07 -4.39
N GLY A 116 4.95 0.10 -3.49
CA GLY A 116 5.62 1.31 -3.05
C GLY A 116 7.08 1.36 -3.51
N TYR A 117 7.94 1.91 -2.66
CA TYR A 117 9.35 2.10 -2.96
C TYR A 117 10.12 0.79 -3.20
N GLY A 118 9.75 -0.28 -2.50
CA GLY A 118 10.31 -1.63 -2.70
C GLY A 118 9.62 -2.44 -3.78
N CYS A 119 8.85 -1.81 -4.65
CA CYS A 119 8.19 -2.39 -5.82
C CYS A 119 7.21 -3.54 -5.47
N MET A 120 6.94 -4.42 -6.41
CA MET A 120 6.06 -5.57 -6.18
C MET A 120 6.65 -6.58 -5.18
N ALA A 121 7.97 -6.74 -5.17
CA ALA A 121 8.66 -7.68 -4.27
C ALA A 121 8.36 -7.37 -2.80
N GLU A 122 8.53 -6.12 -2.37
CA GLU A 122 8.23 -5.69 -1.00
C GLU A 122 6.76 -5.85 -0.65
N SER A 123 5.87 -5.48 -1.56
CA SER A 123 4.43 -5.54 -1.32
C SER A 123 3.94 -6.97 -1.19
N LEU A 124 4.35 -7.88 -2.08
CA LEU A 124 4.03 -9.31 -1.99
C LEU A 124 4.61 -9.94 -0.72
N PHE A 125 5.85 -9.59 -0.36
CA PHE A 125 6.45 -10.02 0.90
C PHE A 125 5.59 -9.60 2.10
N LYS A 126 5.17 -8.33 2.17
CA LYS A 126 4.32 -7.83 3.26
C LYS A 126 2.93 -8.47 3.28
N MET A 127 2.36 -8.76 2.11
CA MET A 127 1.09 -9.50 2.01
C MET A 127 1.22 -10.92 2.56
N CYS A 128 2.37 -11.58 2.41
CA CYS A 128 2.64 -12.88 2.98
C CYS A 128 2.77 -12.83 4.51
N VAL A 129 3.49 -11.85 5.05
CA VAL A 129 3.84 -11.76 6.48
C VAL A 129 2.59 -11.71 7.37
N GLY A 130 1.55 -10.99 6.99
CA GLY A 130 0.41 -10.70 7.86
C GLY A 130 -0.30 -11.92 8.44
N ASN A 131 -0.48 -12.98 7.64
CA ASN A 131 -1.11 -14.23 8.06
C ASN A 131 -0.20 -15.48 7.92
N GLY A 132 1.09 -15.26 7.66
CA GLY A 132 2.05 -16.37 7.54
C GLY A 132 1.81 -17.25 6.33
N LEU A 133 1.32 -16.69 5.23
CA LEU A 133 1.08 -17.37 3.96
C LEU A 133 2.26 -17.17 3.02
N GLY A 134 2.45 -18.09 2.08
CA GLY A 134 3.41 -17.92 1.00
C GLY A 134 2.76 -17.47 -0.29
N VAL A 135 3.58 -17.26 -1.30
CA VAL A 135 3.15 -16.97 -2.67
C VAL A 135 4.05 -17.69 -3.66
N LYS A 136 3.43 -18.25 -4.70
CA LYS A 136 4.13 -18.80 -5.86
C LYS A 136 3.71 -18.02 -7.09
N LEU A 137 4.68 -17.35 -7.70
CA LEU A 137 4.49 -16.57 -8.92
C LEU A 137 4.83 -17.42 -10.14
N ASP A 138 4.06 -17.21 -11.20
CA ASP A 138 4.22 -17.87 -12.49
C ASP A 138 4.79 -16.84 -13.48
N ASP A 139 5.84 -17.21 -14.21
CA ASP A 139 6.44 -16.41 -15.29
C ASP A 139 6.77 -14.93 -14.95
N VAL A 140 7.02 -14.64 -13.67
CA VAL A 140 7.47 -13.31 -13.19
C VAL A 140 8.97 -13.36 -12.95
N ASP A 141 9.72 -12.55 -13.69
CA ASP A 141 11.16 -12.44 -13.52
C ASP A 141 11.57 -11.45 -12.43
N ALA A 142 12.83 -11.44 -12.08
CA ALA A 142 13.36 -10.57 -11.03
C ALA A 142 13.27 -9.08 -11.42
N ASP A 143 13.48 -8.76 -12.70
CA ASP A 143 13.42 -7.36 -13.15
C ASP A 143 12.00 -6.79 -12.99
N ALA A 144 10.97 -7.57 -13.30
CA ALA A 144 9.59 -7.18 -13.10
C ALA A 144 9.25 -7.00 -11.59
N LEU A 145 9.78 -7.85 -10.71
CA LEU A 145 9.55 -7.74 -9.27
C LEU A 145 10.11 -6.45 -8.66
N PHE A 146 11.21 -5.96 -9.19
CA PHE A 146 11.91 -4.77 -8.68
C PHE A 146 11.75 -3.53 -9.57
N ALA A 147 10.93 -3.60 -10.62
CA ALA A 147 10.57 -2.44 -11.42
C ALA A 147 9.59 -1.53 -10.67
N PRO A 148 9.68 -0.21 -10.84
CA PRO A 148 8.66 0.71 -10.34
C PRO A 148 7.26 0.34 -10.86
N ALA A 149 6.28 0.32 -9.97
CA ALA A 149 4.90 -0.05 -10.30
C ALA A 149 3.90 0.87 -9.58
N TYR A 150 4.20 2.16 -9.50
CA TYR A 150 3.33 3.14 -8.85
C TYR A 150 1.97 3.26 -9.53
N GLY A 151 0.93 3.42 -8.73
CA GLY A 151 -0.44 3.47 -9.23
C GLY A 151 -1.06 2.12 -9.58
N SER A 152 -0.30 1.02 -9.46
CA SER A 152 -0.80 -0.34 -9.61
C SER A 152 -1.25 -0.95 -8.29
N PHE A 153 -1.95 -2.08 -8.38
CA PHE A 153 -2.52 -2.80 -7.25
C PHE A 153 -2.25 -4.29 -7.37
N LEU A 154 -1.79 -4.89 -6.29
CA LEU A 154 -1.74 -6.33 -6.10
C LEU A 154 -3.03 -6.76 -5.42
N VAL A 155 -3.72 -7.70 -6.00
CA VAL A 155 -5.06 -8.13 -5.56
C VAL A 155 -5.08 -9.63 -5.33
N GLU A 156 -5.43 -10.06 -4.13
CA GLU A 156 -5.83 -11.44 -3.86
C GLU A 156 -7.30 -11.60 -4.22
N LEU A 157 -7.62 -12.61 -5.00
CA LEU A 157 -8.94 -12.82 -5.58
C LEU A 157 -9.69 -13.95 -4.88
N ALA A 158 -10.99 -13.76 -4.67
CA ALA A 158 -11.89 -14.86 -4.33
C ALA A 158 -11.93 -15.93 -5.43
N ASP A 159 -12.30 -17.16 -5.08
CA ASP A 159 -12.26 -18.31 -5.98
C ASP A 159 -13.05 -18.11 -7.28
N ASP A 160 -14.23 -17.49 -7.18
CA ASP A 160 -15.15 -17.23 -8.29
C ASP A 160 -14.99 -15.84 -8.91
N ALA A 161 -13.99 -15.08 -8.46
CA ALA A 161 -13.76 -13.73 -8.93
C ALA A 161 -13.47 -13.67 -10.43
N GLN A 162 -14.16 -12.76 -11.11
CA GLN A 162 -13.89 -12.43 -12.50
C GLN A 162 -13.01 -11.18 -12.54
N LEU A 163 -11.88 -11.30 -13.23
CA LEU A 163 -10.99 -10.15 -13.46
C LEU A 163 -11.59 -9.24 -14.54
N PRO A 164 -11.40 -7.94 -14.43
CA PRO A 164 -11.70 -7.02 -15.52
C PRO A 164 -10.83 -7.36 -16.73
N ALA A 165 -11.33 -7.11 -17.93
CA ALA A 165 -10.54 -7.22 -19.13
C ALA A 165 -9.48 -6.09 -19.19
N ALA A 166 -8.31 -6.41 -19.72
CA ALA A 166 -7.33 -5.37 -20.07
C ALA A 166 -7.91 -4.45 -21.15
N THR A 167 -7.58 -3.17 -21.09
CA THR A 167 -8.03 -2.13 -22.01
C THR A 167 -6.85 -1.31 -22.53
N ASP A 168 -7.12 -0.26 -23.28
CA ASP A 168 -6.05 0.66 -23.72
C ASP A 168 -5.42 1.44 -22.57
N ASN A 169 -6.08 1.50 -21.41
CA ASN A 169 -5.63 2.22 -20.21
C ASN A 169 -5.32 1.31 -19.02
N LEU A 170 -5.58 -0.02 -19.13
CA LEU A 170 -5.52 -0.93 -18.01
C LEU A 170 -4.84 -2.24 -18.41
N ASP A 171 -3.80 -2.60 -17.68
CA ASP A 171 -3.21 -3.94 -17.72
C ASP A 171 -3.70 -4.77 -16.53
N VAL A 172 -4.06 -6.04 -16.81
CA VAL A 172 -4.51 -7.00 -15.80
C VAL A 172 -3.81 -8.32 -16.04
N VAL A 173 -3.01 -8.77 -15.08
CA VAL A 173 -2.19 -9.96 -15.19
C VAL A 173 -2.33 -10.82 -13.94
N VAL A 174 -2.62 -12.11 -14.09
CA VAL A 174 -2.50 -13.06 -12.97
C VAL A 174 -1.03 -13.37 -12.78
N LEU A 175 -0.52 -13.11 -11.58
CA LEU A 175 0.89 -13.31 -11.24
C LEU A 175 1.18 -14.72 -10.71
N GLY A 176 0.19 -15.37 -10.08
CA GLY A 176 0.36 -16.65 -9.42
C GLY A 176 -0.70 -16.91 -8.37
N THR A 177 -0.34 -17.70 -7.37
CA THR A 177 -1.25 -18.15 -6.30
C THR A 177 -0.61 -18.07 -4.92
N THR A 178 -1.43 -17.85 -3.89
CA THR A 178 -1.04 -17.96 -2.49
C THR A 178 -0.85 -19.43 -2.09
N THR A 179 0.02 -19.69 -1.11
CA THR A 179 0.32 -21.05 -0.62
C THR A 179 0.26 -21.12 0.90
N GLU A 180 0.00 -22.34 1.43
CA GLU A 180 0.10 -22.59 2.88
C GLU A 180 1.56 -22.60 3.35
N ASP A 181 2.47 -23.06 2.48
CA ASP A 181 3.89 -23.06 2.77
C ASP A 181 4.40 -21.63 2.84
N TYR A 182 5.03 -21.25 3.94
CA TYR A 182 5.56 -19.91 4.15
C TYR A 182 6.83 -19.70 3.33
N ARG A 183 6.66 -19.65 2.00
CA ARG A 183 7.70 -19.51 0.98
C ARG A 183 7.34 -18.42 0.00
N PHE A 184 8.36 -17.75 -0.53
CA PHE A 184 8.23 -16.84 -1.66
C PHE A 184 8.90 -17.50 -2.87
N VAL A 185 8.09 -17.91 -3.84
CA VAL A 185 8.59 -18.60 -5.03
C VAL A 185 8.39 -17.70 -6.26
N ALA A 186 9.47 -17.28 -6.88
CA ALA A 186 9.46 -16.42 -8.07
C ALA A 186 10.80 -16.49 -8.82
N ALA A 187 10.80 -16.22 -10.10
CA ALA A 187 12.01 -16.13 -10.93
C ALA A 187 12.91 -17.38 -10.87
N GLY A 188 12.32 -18.55 -10.63
CA GLY A 188 13.07 -19.80 -10.46
C GLY A 188 13.73 -20.02 -9.11
N GLU A 189 13.53 -19.10 -8.19
CA GLU A 189 14.06 -19.13 -6.80
C GLU A 189 12.94 -19.43 -5.81
N GLU A 190 13.29 -20.10 -4.72
CA GLU A 190 12.42 -20.36 -3.58
C GLU A 190 13.08 -19.82 -2.31
N LEU A 191 12.45 -18.80 -1.71
CA LEU A 191 12.96 -18.10 -0.55
C LEU A 191 12.18 -18.46 0.70
N ASP A 192 12.88 -18.62 1.81
CA ASP A 192 12.29 -18.85 3.13
C ASP A 192 11.76 -17.52 3.69
N MET A 193 10.43 -17.41 3.81
CA MET A 193 9.78 -16.21 4.31
C MET A 193 10.13 -15.91 5.77
N ALA A 194 10.38 -16.93 6.61
CA ALA A 194 10.79 -16.71 7.99
C ALA A 194 12.16 -16.02 8.08
N ALA A 195 13.10 -16.45 7.23
CA ALA A 195 14.40 -15.81 7.15
C ALA A 195 14.34 -14.39 6.58
N LEU A 196 13.49 -14.16 5.57
CA LEU A 196 13.26 -12.81 5.00
C LEU A 196 12.62 -11.88 6.05
N GLN A 197 11.65 -12.37 6.81
CA GLN A 197 10.98 -11.60 7.85
C GLN A 197 11.96 -11.24 8.97
N GLU A 198 12.78 -12.18 9.42
CA GLU A 198 13.81 -11.90 10.44
C GLU A 198 14.80 -10.85 9.96
N ALA A 199 15.26 -10.93 8.71
CA ALA A 199 16.14 -9.94 8.13
C ALA A 199 15.49 -8.54 8.04
N TRP A 200 14.22 -8.49 7.66
CA TRP A 200 13.46 -7.24 7.56
C TRP A 200 13.21 -6.62 8.93
N GLU A 201 12.72 -7.39 9.89
CA GLU A 201 12.45 -6.94 11.26
C GLU A 201 13.74 -6.56 11.98
N GLY A 202 14.83 -7.29 11.74
CA GLY A 202 16.12 -7.05 12.36
C GLY A 202 16.90 -5.85 11.83
N ALA A 203 16.48 -5.25 10.72
CA ALA A 203 17.25 -4.20 10.03
C ALA A 203 17.60 -2.99 10.91
N ILE A 204 16.72 -2.61 11.83
CA ILE A 204 16.91 -1.48 12.76
C ILE A 204 16.91 -1.89 14.23
N GLU A 205 16.94 -3.20 14.53
CA GLU A 205 16.82 -3.74 15.88
C GLU A 205 17.88 -3.17 16.84
N SER A 206 19.10 -2.93 16.36
CA SER A 206 20.18 -2.35 17.17
C SER A 206 19.95 -0.90 17.59
N VAL A 207 19.08 -0.17 16.90
CA VAL A 207 18.80 1.25 17.13
C VAL A 207 17.41 1.46 17.69
N TYR A 208 16.45 0.69 17.18
CA TYR A 208 15.04 0.72 17.59
C TYR A 208 14.50 -0.70 17.71
N PRO A 209 14.67 -1.36 18.86
CA PRO A 209 14.20 -2.72 19.08
C PRO A 209 12.70 -2.83 18.93
N TYR A 210 12.21 -3.75 18.10
CA TYR A 210 10.79 -4.03 17.96
C TYR A 210 10.33 -5.11 18.96
N ARG A 211 11.25 -5.96 19.41
CA ARG A 211 11.00 -6.93 20.46
C ARG A 211 11.28 -6.29 21.82
N GLN A 212 10.29 -6.17 22.65
CA GLN A 212 10.46 -5.74 24.04
C GLN A 212 10.53 -6.98 24.93
N GLU A 213 11.60 -7.10 25.72
CA GLU A 213 11.66 -8.08 26.81
C GLU A 213 10.82 -7.55 27.96
N GLY A 214 9.80 -8.32 28.35
CA GLY A 214 8.90 -7.94 29.44
C GLY A 214 7.91 -9.05 29.78
N GLU A 215 7.23 -8.92 30.91
CA GLU A 215 6.16 -9.84 31.26
C GLU A 215 5.02 -9.72 30.23
N ALA A 216 4.48 -10.88 29.81
CA ALA A 216 3.32 -10.92 28.92
C ALA A 216 2.17 -10.07 29.48
N VAL A 217 1.73 -9.10 28.73
CA VAL A 217 0.56 -8.27 29.11
C VAL A 217 -0.65 -9.20 29.24
N LYS A 218 -1.33 -9.16 30.37
CA LYS A 218 -2.58 -9.91 30.55
C LYS A 218 -3.57 -9.50 29.46
N GLN A 219 -4.04 -10.50 28.74
CA GLN A 219 -5.08 -10.25 27.74
C GLN A 219 -6.33 -9.70 28.44
N VAL A 220 -6.70 -8.48 28.09
CA VAL A 220 -7.93 -7.85 28.57
C VAL A 220 -9.05 -8.24 27.62
N THR A 221 -9.92 -9.12 28.07
CA THR A 221 -11.16 -9.44 27.35
C THR A 221 -12.23 -8.44 27.78
N VAL A 222 -12.73 -7.66 26.85
CA VAL A 222 -13.86 -6.76 27.08
C VAL A 222 -15.13 -7.48 26.62
N ASP A 223 -15.82 -8.10 27.55
CA ASP A 223 -17.06 -8.85 27.27
C ASP A 223 -18.31 -7.96 27.13
N ASN A 224 -18.21 -6.69 27.52
CA ASN A 224 -19.30 -5.72 27.43
C ASN A 224 -19.21 -4.90 26.14
N ARG A 225 -19.72 -5.43 25.07
CA ARG A 225 -20.16 -4.60 23.92
C ARG A 225 -21.47 -3.93 24.34
N LEU A 226 -21.37 -2.75 24.93
CA LEU A 226 -22.55 -1.89 25.07
C LEU A 226 -23.06 -1.63 23.63
N PRO A 227 -24.33 -2.00 23.33
CA PRO A 227 -24.89 -1.67 22.05
C PRO A 227 -24.87 -0.15 21.93
N LEU A 228 -24.18 0.36 20.91
CA LEU A 228 -24.25 1.78 20.54
C LEU A 228 -25.66 2.03 20.01
N THR A 229 -26.59 2.26 20.92
CA THR A 229 -27.94 2.72 20.57
C THR A 229 -27.84 4.21 20.27
N TYR A 230 -27.82 4.53 18.97
CA TYR A 230 -27.91 5.91 18.53
C TYR A 230 -29.39 6.31 18.56
N ASN A 231 -29.78 7.05 19.62
CA ASN A 231 -31.15 7.48 19.84
C ASN A 231 -31.41 8.92 19.34
N GLY A 232 -31.03 9.25 18.13
CA GLY A 232 -31.40 10.52 17.51
C GLY A 232 -30.22 11.49 17.27
N ILE A 233 -30.56 12.66 16.72
CA ILE A 233 -29.60 13.70 16.37
C ILE A 233 -29.05 14.34 17.67
N ILE A 234 -27.76 14.19 17.91
CA ILE A 234 -27.07 14.89 19.01
C ILE A 234 -26.66 16.27 18.49
N ALA A 235 -27.35 17.31 18.94
CA ALA A 235 -27.04 18.69 18.55
C ALA A 235 -25.64 19.17 18.99
N ARG A 236 -25.04 18.52 20.00
CA ARG A 236 -23.68 18.80 20.50
C ARG A 236 -22.98 17.49 20.77
N PRO A 237 -22.29 16.88 19.78
CA PRO A 237 -21.54 15.66 19.99
C PRO A 237 -20.40 15.89 20.98
N ARG A 238 -20.15 14.89 21.85
CA ARG A 238 -18.96 14.87 22.70
C ARG A 238 -17.81 14.25 21.93
N VAL A 239 -16.68 14.93 21.93
CA VAL A 239 -15.45 14.45 21.30
C VAL A 239 -14.44 14.18 22.41
N ILE A 240 -13.76 13.03 22.35
CA ILE A 240 -12.61 12.71 23.21
C ILE A 240 -11.37 12.89 22.35
N ILE A 241 -10.47 13.73 22.78
CA ILE A 241 -9.15 13.91 22.17
C ILE A 241 -8.13 13.40 23.20
N PRO A 242 -7.63 12.16 23.04
CA PRO A 242 -6.57 11.66 23.91
C PRO A 242 -5.28 12.42 23.60
N VAL A 243 -4.57 12.83 24.62
CA VAL A 243 -3.21 13.40 24.54
C VAL A 243 -2.28 12.41 25.23
N PHE A 244 -1.27 11.94 24.50
CA PHE A 244 -0.27 11.01 25.00
C PHE A 244 1.02 11.74 25.34
#